data_252d9dba49358f0f0a1c667483e37030
#
_entry.id   252d9dba49358f0f0a1c667483e37030
#
_cell.length_a   1.000
_cell.length_b   1.000
_cell.length_c   1.000
_cell.angle_alpha   90.00
_cell.angle_beta   90.00
_cell.angle_gamma   90.00
#
_symmetry.space_group_name_H-M   'P 1'
#
loop_
_entity.id
_entity.type
_entity.pdbx_description
1 polymer ?
#
loop_
_entity_poly.entity_id
_entity_poly.type
_entity_poly.pdbx_seq_one_letter_code
_entity_poly.pdbx_strand_id
1 'polypeptide(L)'
;MAAPAPGPADAGAKPPPPPKPLPAITPLERPFWEAAREHRLCLQRCTACGTWRFPASPVCADCDSDAFEWARASGRGTLASWVTFHRLYFASFAGDLPYDVALVRLDEGPTMPANLAGADRAALRIGLPLEVVFEERTPEVSIPMFRPVAAATATPSEPPPT
;
A
#
# COMPACT_ATOMS: atom_id res chain seq x y z
N MET A 1 -46.74 -44.99 12.76
CA MET A 1 -46.20 -43.86 11.97
C MET A 1 -44.80 -43.58 12.50
N ALA A 2 -43.76 -43.96 11.77
CA ALA A 2 -42.39 -43.73 12.16
C ALA A 2 -41.95 -42.38 11.59
N ALA A 3 -41.33 -41.52 12.45
CA ALA A 3 -40.78 -40.24 12.07
C ALA A 3 -39.53 -40.46 11.16
N PRO A 4 -39.32 -39.65 10.10
CA PRO A 4 -38.11 -39.75 9.27
C PRO A 4 -36.89 -39.36 10.05
N ALA A 5 -35.78 -40.10 9.84
CA ALA A 5 -34.47 -39.82 10.42
C ALA A 5 -33.93 -38.48 9.92
N PRO A 6 -33.21 -37.71 10.76
CA PRO A 6 -32.55 -36.48 10.32
C PRO A 6 -31.48 -36.80 9.27
N GLY A 7 -31.53 -36.10 8.15
CA GLY A 7 -30.52 -36.17 7.09
C GLY A 7 -29.13 -35.76 7.59
N PRO A 8 -28.07 -36.15 6.85
CA PRO A 8 -26.71 -35.84 7.27
C PRO A 8 -26.50 -34.33 7.38
N ALA A 9 -26.05 -33.89 8.55
CA ALA A 9 -25.65 -32.52 8.80
C ALA A 9 -24.53 -32.13 7.83
N ASP A 10 -24.70 -30.98 7.21
CA ASP A 10 -23.77 -30.35 6.29
C ASP A 10 -22.41 -30.18 6.98
N ALA A 11 -21.50 -31.14 6.73
CA ALA A 11 -20.21 -31.21 7.36
C ALA A 11 -19.22 -30.32 6.61
N GLY A 12 -18.93 -29.12 7.13
CA GLY A 12 -17.60 -28.57 6.98
C GLY A 12 -17.40 -27.36 6.08
N ALA A 13 -18.26 -26.37 6.08
CA ALA A 13 -17.85 -25.05 5.63
C ALA A 13 -16.83 -24.49 6.66
N LYS A 14 -15.54 -24.43 6.26
CA LYS A 14 -14.51 -23.79 7.07
C LYS A 14 -14.95 -22.36 7.40
N PRO A 15 -14.92 -21.92 8.66
CA PRO A 15 -15.33 -20.56 9.00
C PRO A 15 -14.52 -19.53 8.16
N PRO A 16 -15.14 -18.42 7.75
CA PRO A 16 -14.43 -17.40 6.99
C PRO A 16 -13.22 -16.92 7.80
N PRO A 17 -12.12 -16.54 7.11
CA PRO A 17 -10.94 -16.02 7.79
C PRO A 17 -11.32 -14.76 8.58
N PRO A 18 -10.66 -14.51 9.74
CA PRO A 18 -10.88 -13.29 10.50
C PRO A 18 -10.56 -12.04 9.66
N PRO A 19 -11.14 -10.88 9.97
CA PRO A 19 -10.84 -9.66 9.24
C PRO A 19 -9.37 -9.30 9.36
N LYS A 20 -8.80 -8.69 8.32
CA LYS A 20 -7.42 -8.19 8.34
C LYS A 20 -7.29 -7.06 9.38
N PRO A 21 -6.16 -6.97 10.10
CA PRO A 21 -5.95 -5.93 11.09
C PRO A 21 -6.00 -4.52 10.44
N LEU A 22 -6.59 -3.59 11.15
CA LEU A 22 -6.64 -2.19 10.77
C LEU A 22 -5.56 -1.40 11.53
N PRO A 23 -5.08 -0.28 10.96
CA PRO A 23 -4.14 0.59 11.65
C PRO A 23 -4.78 1.25 12.87
N ALA A 24 -4.00 1.40 13.95
CA ALA A 24 -4.39 2.21 15.10
C ALA A 24 -4.13 3.68 14.76
N ILE A 25 -5.16 4.40 14.35
CA ILE A 25 -5.03 5.80 13.89
C ILE A 25 -4.80 6.72 15.09
N THR A 26 -3.59 7.27 15.17
CA THR A 26 -3.25 8.29 16.17
C THR A 26 -3.72 9.69 15.74
N PRO A 27 -3.86 10.66 16.68
CA PRO A 27 -4.19 12.05 16.31
C PRO A 27 -3.20 12.66 15.31
N LEU A 28 -1.91 12.31 15.42
CA LEU A 28 -0.86 12.81 14.53
C LEU A 28 -1.03 12.26 13.10
N GLU A 29 -1.41 10.99 12.94
CA GLU A 29 -1.51 10.33 11.65
C GLU A 29 -2.90 10.49 11.00
N ARG A 30 -3.87 11.01 11.74
CA ARG A 30 -5.25 11.15 11.25
C ARG A 30 -5.36 11.81 9.87
N PRO A 31 -4.67 12.95 9.58
CA PRO A 31 -4.77 13.58 8.26
C PRO A 31 -4.25 12.69 7.10
N PHE A 32 -3.27 11.81 7.37
CA PHE A 32 -2.81 10.83 6.40
C PHE A 32 -3.94 9.85 6.03
N TRP A 33 -4.62 9.29 7.04
CA TRP A 33 -5.68 8.30 6.83
C TRP A 33 -6.96 8.91 6.24
N GLU A 34 -7.29 10.15 6.61
CA GLU A 34 -8.39 10.91 6.01
C GLU A 34 -8.13 11.16 4.52
N ALA A 35 -6.92 11.57 4.15
CA ALA A 35 -6.53 11.73 2.76
C ALA A 35 -6.53 10.39 2.00
N ALA A 36 -6.03 9.31 2.62
CA ALA A 36 -6.03 7.98 2.02
C ALA A 36 -7.45 7.48 1.72
N ARG A 37 -8.43 7.76 2.59
CA ARG A 37 -9.84 7.47 2.33
C ARG A 37 -10.38 8.19 1.09
N GLU A 38 -9.85 9.36 0.79
CA GLU A 38 -10.18 10.13 -0.41
C GLU A 38 -9.25 9.79 -1.61
N HIS A 39 -8.52 8.68 -1.51
CA HIS A 39 -7.56 8.22 -2.52
C HIS A 39 -6.48 9.26 -2.85
N ARG A 40 -6.02 9.98 -1.82
CA ARG A 40 -4.93 10.94 -1.90
C ARG A 40 -3.80 10.54 -0.95
N LEU A 41 -2.58 10.50 -1.45
CA LEU A 41 -1.40 10.34 -0.62
C LEU A 41 -0.97 11.71 -0.10
N CYS A 42 -1.14 11.96 1.20
CA CYS A 42 -0.68 13.19 1.87
C CYS A 42 0.37 12.82 2.91
N LEU A 43 1.49 13.52 2.90
CA LEU A 43 2.61 13.32 3.82
C LEU A 43 2.93 14.62 4.56
N GLN A 44 3.63 14.51 5.67
CA GLN A 44 4.16 15.69 6.34
C GLN A 44 5.31 16.29 5.54
N ARG A 45 5.29 17.62 5.41
CA ARG A 45 6.40 18.42 4.87
C ARG A 45 6.80 19.45 5.90
N CYS A 46 8.07 19.45 6.26
CA CYS A 46 8.62 20.47 7.19
C CYS A 46 8.55 21.85 6.53
N THR A 47 7.95 22.83 7.22
CA THR A 47 7.85 24.20 6.68
C THR A 47 9.14 25.00 6.88
N ALA A 48 10.05 24.53 7.75
CA ALA A 48 11.34 25.21 7.99
C ALA A 48 12.40 24.81 6.95
N CYS A 49 12.53 23.50 6.60
CA CYS A 49 13.58 23.02 5.68
C CYS A 49 13.04 22.36 4.41
N GLY A 50 11.72 22.16 4.29
CA GLY A 50 11.11 21.57 3.12
C GLY A 50 11.14 20.04 3.06
N THR A 51 11.80 19.36 3.99
CA THR A 51 11.92 17.90 4.02
C THR A 51 10.57 17.22 4.19
N TRP A 52 10.30 16.24 3.34
CA TRP A 52 9.14 15.37 3.43
C TRP A 52 9.40 14.22 4.42
N ARG A 53 8.37 13.79 5.13
CA ARG A 53 8.48 12.79 6.21
C ARG A 53 7.44 11.69 6.07
N PHE A 54 7.92 10.45 6.23
CA PHE A 54 7.10 9.26 6.45
C PHE A 54 7.90 8.26 7.30
N PRO A 55 7.32 7.66 8.35
CA PRO A 55 6.00 7.96 8.91
C PRO A 55 5.89 9.37 9.51
N ALA A 56 4.66 9.77 9.89
CA ALA A 56 4.43 11.04 10.57
C ALA A 56 5.24 11.14 11.87
N SER A 57 5.87 12.30 12.07
CA SER A 57 6.69 12.57 13.26
C SER A 57 6.38 13.96 13.80
N PRO A 58 6.39 14.18 15.12
CA PRO A 58 6.18 15.51 15.71
C PRO A 58 7.34 16.48 15.40
N VAL A 59 8.55 15.96 15.16
CA VAL A 59 9.77 16.76 14.95
C VAL A 59 10.44 16.33 13.65
N CYS A 60 11.03 17.28 12.93
CA CYS A 60 11.80 17.03 11.72
C CYS A 60 13.18 16.44 12.08
N ALA A 61 13.54 15.31 11.43
CA ALA A 61 14.82 14.67 11.67
C ALA A 61 16.03 15.45 11.11
N ASP A 62 15.78 16.38 10.16
CA ASP A 62 16.86 17.12 9.48
C ASP A 62 17.17 18.47 10.14
N CYS A 63 16.18 19.11 10.77
CA CYS A 63 16.36 20.47 11.32
C CYS A 63 15.72 20.70 12.69
N ASP A 64 15.24 19.65 13.34
CA ASP A 64 14.62 19.65 14.67
C ASP A 64 13.38 20.56 14.83
N SER A 65 12.86 21.12 13.73
CA SER A 65 11.64 21.94 13.75
C SER A 65 10.40 21.07 13.98
N ASP A 66 9.47 21.56 14.79
CA ASP A 66 8.13 20.99 14.98
C ASP A 66 7.10 21.52 13.98
N ALA A 67 7.47 22.53 13.17
CA ALA A 67 6.61 23.13 12.18
C ALA A 67 6.50 22.27 10.93
N PHE A 68 5.27 21.88 10.56
CA PHE A 68 4.99 21.12 9.37
C PHE A 68 3.60 21.40 8.80
N GLU A 69 3.43 21.05 7.57
CA GLU A 69 2.13 20.97 6.89
C GLU A 69 1.86 19.56 6.36
N TRP A 70 0.60 19.24 6.13
CA TRP A 70 0.21 18.05 5.37
C TRP A 70 0.08 18.42 3.90
N ALA A 71 0.97 17.92 3.08
CA ALA A 71 1.03 18.22 1.66
C ALA A 71 0.72 16.99 0.81
N ARG A 72 0.06 17.20 -0.32
CA ARG A 72 -0.25 16.13 -1.26
C ARG A 72 1.02 15.71 -1.99
N ALA A 73 1.37 14.43 -1.88
CA ALA A 73 2.43 13.80 -2.65
C ALA A 73 1.95 13.41 -4.06
N SER A 74 2.88 13.24 -4.98
CA SER A 74 2.61 12.80 -6.35
C SER A 74 1.97 11.41 -6.42
N GLY A 75 2.21 10.59 -5.39
CA GLY A 75 1.83 9.19 -5.37
C GLY A 75 2.72 8.32 -6.27
N ARG A 76 3.82 8.85 -6.75
CA ARG A 76 4.81 8.16 -7.59
C ARG A 76 6.07 7.85 -6.80
N GLY A 77 6.77 6.83 -7.25
CA GLY A 77 8.04 6.44 -6.69
C GLY A 77 8.68 5.28 -7.43
N THR A 78 9.72 4.73 -6.86
CA THR A 78 10.45 3.60 -7.41
C THR A 78 10.62 2.49 -6.39
N LEU A 79 10.64 1.25 -6.86
CA LEU A 79 10.91 0.08 -6.02
C LEU A 79 12.36 0.11 -5.53
N ALA A 80 12.55 0.33 -4.24
CA ALA A 80 13.88 0.34 -3.62
C ALA A 80 14.29 -1.06 -3.13
N SER A 81 13.32 -1.84 -2.64
CA SER A 81 13.51 -3.22 -2.17
C SER A 81 12.16 -3.90 -2.03
N TRP A 82 12.14 -5.23 -1.94
CA TRP A 82 10.93 -5.98 -1.59
C TRP A 82 11.25 -7.30 -0.91
N VAL A 83 10.25 -7.84 -0.24
CA VAL A 83 10.26 -9.20 0.32
C VAL A 83 8.97 -9.92 -0.05
N THR A 84 9.04 -11.22 -0.30
CA THR A 84 7.89 -12.08 -0.55
C THR A 84 7.61 -12.92 0.68
N PHE A 85 6.41 -12.78 1.24
CA PHE A 85 5.96 -13.58 2.38
C PHE A 85 5.31 -14.87 1.88
N HIS A 86 5.92 -16.00 2.23
CA HIS A 86 5.41 -17.34 1.94
C HIS A 86 4.76 -18.00 3.17
N ARG A 87 5.09 -17.51 4.37
CA ARG A 87 4.61 -18.07 5.62
C ARG A 87 3.36 -17.34 6.13
N LEU A 88 2.38 -18.09 6.56
CA LEU A 88 1.19 -17.54 7.20
C LEU A 88 1.51 -17.13 8.65
N TYR A 89 1.53 -15.84 8.92
CA TYR A 89 1.67 -15.27 10.27
C TYR A 89 0.32 -14.96 10.90
N PHE A 90 -0.65 -14.54 10.12
CA PHE A 90 -2.01 -14.22 10.56
C PHE A 90 -3.02 -14.93 9.67
N ALA A 91 -4.00 -15.60 10.28
CA ALA A 91 -5.02 -16.34 9.55
C ALA A 91 -5.80 -15.49 8.53
N SER A 92 -5.91 -14.18 8.78
CA SER A 92 -6.56 -13.22 7.88
C SER A 92 -5.86 -13.03 6.53
N PHE A 93 -4.59 -13.45 6.39
CA PHE A 93 -3.82 -13.36 5.15
C PHE A 93 -3.70 -14.70 4.43
N ALA A 94 -4.43 -15.73 4.86
CA ALA A 94 -4.32 -17.07 4.28
C ALA A 94 -4.63 -17.10 2.76
N GLY A 95 -5.55 -16.25 2.30
CA GLY A 95 -5.91 -16.13 0.88
C GLY A 95 -4.98 -15.27 0.04
N ASP A 96 -4.07 -14.51 0.68
CA ASP A 96 -3.17 -13.59 -0.04
C ASP A 96 -1.79 -14.20 -0.31
N LEU A 97 -1.45 -15.31 0.36
CA LEU A 97 -0.13 -15.92 0.24
C LEU A 97 0.10 -16.55 -1.14
N PRO A 98 1.32 -16.38 -1.65
CA PRO A 98 2.38 -15.48 -1.19
C PRO A 98 2.05 -14.02 -1.55
N TYR A 99 2.46 -13.05 -0.69
CA TYR A 99 2.28 -11.62 -0.97
C TYR A 99 3.60 -10.86 -0.84
N ASP A 100 3.68 -9.73 -1.54
CA ASP A 100 4.89 -8.92 -1.61
C ASP A 100 4.72 -7.62 -0.83
N VAL A 101 5.72 -7.29 -0.02
CA VAL A 101 5.86 -6.00 0.66
C VAL A 101 7.06 -5.30 0.06
N ALA A 102 6.83 -4.14 -0.53
CA ALA A 102 7.83 -3.28 -1.12
C ALA A 102 8.28 -2.19 -0.15
N LEU A 103 9.51 -1.75 -0.29
CA LEU A 103 9.97 -0.46 0.17
C LEU A 103 10.02 0.46 -1.05
N VAL A 104 9.14 1.44 -1.07
CA VAL A 104 9.00 2.39 -2.19
C VAL A 104 9.70 3.68 -1.84
N ARG A 105 10.64 4.12 -2.66
CA ARG A 105 11.21 5.47 -2.59
C ARG A 105 10.30 6.41 -3.35
N LEU A 106 9.64 7.29 -2.64
CA LEU A 106 8.76 8.29 -3.23
C LEU A 106 9.56 9.38 -3.98
N ASP A 107 8.93 10.00 -4.98
CA ASP A 107 9.55 11.10 -5.74
C ASP A 107 9.86 12.30 -4.84
N GLU A 108 9.13 12.47 -3.74
CA GLU A 108 9.35 13.49 -2.72
C GLU A 108 10.53 13.18 -1.78
N GLY A 109 11.10 11.98 -1.83
CA GLY A 109 12.30 11.58 -1.11
C GLY A 109 12.13 10.49 -0.05
N PRO A 110 11.11 10.49 0.84
CA PRO A 110 11.00 9.47 1.87
C PRO A 110 10.73 8.08 1.29
N THR A 111 11.05 7.06 2.08
CA THR A 111 10.71 5.67 1.75
C THR A 111 9.47 5.23 2.52
N MET A 112 8.59 4.48 1.84
CA MET A 112 7.34 3.99 2.39
C MET A 112 7.21 2.48 2.19
N PRO A 113 7.05 1.66 3.24
CA PRO A 113 6.70 0.26 3.09
C PRO A 113 5.22 0.14 2.68
N ALA A 114 4.95 -0.69 1.67
CA ALA A 114 3.59 -0.93 1.20
C ALA A 114 3.47 -2.28 0.48
N ASN A 115 2.27 -2.83 0.41
CA ASN A 115 2.02 -3.98 -0.43
C ASN A 115 2.04 -3.61 -1.91
N LEU A 116 2.46 -4.57 -2.76
CA LEU A 116 2.36 -4.46 -4.21
C LEU A 116 1.01 -5.02 -4.69
N ALA A 117 0.31 -4.23 -5.49
CA ALA A 117 -0.94 -4.62 -6.12
C ALA A 117 -0.69 -5.04 -7.57
N GLY A 118 -1.14 -6.25 -7.95
CA GLY A 118 -1.11 -6.71 -9.33
C GLY A 118 0.28 -6.78 -9.98
N ALA A 119 1.35 -6.89 -9.19
CA ALA A 119 2.70 -6.97 -9.70
C ALA A 119 3.04 -8.40 -10.14
N ASP A 120 3.59 -8.54 -11.35
CA ASP A 120 4.26 -9.77 -11.74
C ASP A 120 5.62 -9.87 -11.04
N ARG A 121 5.80 -10.89 -10.19
CA ARG A 121 7.05 -11.10 -9.45
C ARG A 121 8.27 -11.24 -10.34
N ALA A 122 8.11 -11.85 -11.52
CA ALA A 122 9.19 -12.00 -12.47
C ALA A 122 9.67 -10.66 -13.05
N ALA A 123 8.81 -9.64 -13.03
CA ALA A 123 9.13 -8.30 -13.52
C ALA A 123 9.68 -7.37 -12.42
N LEU A 124 9.68 -7.78 -11.15
CA LEU A 124 10.18 -6.95 -10.05
C LEU A 124 11.69 -6.74 -10.18
N ARG A 125 12.08 -5.48 -10.11
CA ARG A 125 13.50 -5.06 -10.11
C ARG A 125 13.65 -3.72 -9.39
N ILE A 126 14.81 -3.50 -8.82
CA ILE A 126 15.17 -2.21 -8.22
C ILE A 126 15.01 -1.10 -9.28
N GLY A 127 14.43 0.02 -8.88
CA GLY A 127 14.15 1.15 -9.77
C GLY A 127 12.89 1.01 -10.62
N LEU A 128 12.09 -0.08 -10.45
CA LEU A 128 10.80 -0.21 -11.14
C LEU A 128 9.90 0.97 -10.77
N PRO A 129 9.38 1.74 -11.76
CA PRO A 129 8.44 2.83 -11.48
C PRO A 129 7.12 2.30 -10.90
N LEU A 130 6.67 2.94 -9.85
CA LEU A 130 5.46 2.58 -9.11
C LEU A 130 4.54 3.79 -8.95
N GLU A 131 3.24 3.53 -8.89
CA GLU A 131 2.22 4.51 -8.54
C GLU A 131 1.33 4.00 -7.41
N VAL A 132 0.86 4.92 -6.57
CA VAL A 132 -0.02 4.59 -5.44
C VAL A 132 -1.42 4.22 -5.95
N VAL A 133 -1.97 3.18 -5.34
CA VAL A 133 -3.38 2.79 -5.43
C VAL A 133 -3.92 2.59 -4.01
N PHE A 134 -5.22 2.59 -3.85
CA PHE A 134 -5.83 2.49 -2.52
C PHE A 134 -6.75 1.27 -2.47
N GLU A 135 -6.61 0.49 -1.40
CA GLU A 135 -7.49 -0.63 -1.10
C GLU A 135 -8.43 -0.24 0.03
N GLU A 136 -9.70 -0.12 -0.27
CA GLU A 136 -10.74 0.14 0.74
C GLU A 136 -10.89 -1.08 1.64
N ARG A 137 -10.61 -0.92 2.94
CA ARG A 137 -10.76 -1.97 3.95
C ARG A 137 -12.05 -1.82 4.73
N THR A 138 -12.41 -0.60 5.03
CA THR A 138 -13.68 -0.20 5.66
C THR A 138 -14.11 1.16 5.09
N PRO A 139 -15.33 1.63 5.34
CA PRO A 139 -15.74 2.97 4.94
C PRO A 139 -14.84 4.09 5.48
N GLU A 140 -14.10 3.82 6.58
CA GLU A 140 -13.25 4.80 7.25
C GLU A 140 -11.76 4.63 6.92
N VAL A 141 -11.33 3.48 6.37
CA VAL A 141 -9.92 3.16 6.19
C VAL A 141 -9.64 2.62 4.79
N SER A 142 -8.81 3.33 4.05
CA SER A 142 -8.19 2.86 2.80
C SER A 142 -6.69 2.72 2.99
N ILE A 143 -6.13 1.60 2.56
CA ILE A 143 -4.70 1.29 2.69
C ILE A 143 -3.99 1.68 1.40
N PRO A 144 -2.98 2.58 1.46
CA PRO A 144 -2.13 2.84 0.32
C PRO A 144 -1.30 1.60 -0.05
N MET A 145 -1.37 1.22 -1.30
CA MET A 145 -0.57 0.17 -1.93
C MET A 145 0.12 0.75 -3.16
N PHE A 146 1.05 0.02 -3.74
CA PHE A 146 1.68 0.48 -4.98
C PHE A 146 1.55 -0.58 -6.07
N ARG A 147 1.42 -0.11 -7.32
CA ARG A 147 1.46 -0.98 -8.49
C ARG A 147 2.50 -0.48 -9.50
N PRO A 148 3.08 -1.39 -10.30
CA PRO A 148 3.92 -0.98 -11.41
C PRO A 148 3.18 -0.02 -12.35
N VAL A 149 3.83 1.07 -12.73
CA VAL A 149 3.33 1.92 -13.80
C VAL A 149 3.42 1.10 -15.09
N ALA A 150 2.30 0.97 -15.81
CA ALA A 150 2.30 0.32 -17.11
C ALA A 150 3.33 1.03 -17.99
N ALA A 151 4.26 0.28 -18.59
CA ALA A 151 5.17 0.85 -19.56
C ALA A 151 4.32 1.53 -20.63
N ALA A 152 4.47 2.85 -20.78
CA ALA A 152 3.91 3.52 -21.93
C ALA A 152 4.41 2.75 -23.15
N THR A 153 3.51 2.20 -23.94
CA THR A 153 3.85 1.59 -25.23
C THR A 153 4.63 2.64 -26.01
N ALA A 154 5.95 2.45 -26.06
CA ALA A 154 6.80 3.27 -26.91
C ALA A 154 6.27 3.09 -28.33
N THR A 155 5.63 4.09 -28.89
CA THR A 155 5.32 4.16 -30.29
C THR A 155 6.65 3.99 -31.03
N PRO A 156 6.79 3.00 -31.92
CA PRO A 156 8.02 2.85 -32.68
C PRO A 156 8.28 4.16 -33.41
N SER A 157 9.43 4.80 -33.15
CA SER A 157 9.87 5.96 -33.90
C SER A 157 10.02 5.53 -35.34
N GLU A 158 9.23 6.13 -36.22
CA GLU A 158 9.32 6.01 -37.66
C GLU A 158 10.75 6.37 -38.09
N PRO A 159 11.42 5.53 -38.94
CA PRO A 159 12.75 5.86 -39.41
C PRO A 159 12.70 7.11 -40.29
N PRO A 160 13.75 7.96 -40.31
CA PRO A 160 13.78 9.15 -41.11
C PRO A 160 13.74 8.78 -42.61
N PRO A 161 13.05 9.56 -43.43
CA PRO A 161 13.01 9.35 -44.90
C PRO A 161 14.41 9.53 -45.52
N THR A 162 14.79 8.56 -46.36
CA THR A 162 15.98 8.58 -47.20
C THR A 162 15.89 9.66 -48.28
#